data_0fa78fe995f4e1e94e473548c24d34f4
#
_entry.id   0fa78fe995f4e1e94e473548c24d34f4
#
_cell.length_a   1.000
_cell.length_b   1.000
_cell.length_c   1.000
_cell.angle_alpha   90.00
_cell.angle_beta   90.00
_cell.angle_gamma   90.00
#
_symmetry.space_group_name_H-M   'P 1'
#
loop_
_entity.id
_entity.type
_entity.pdbx_description
1 polymer ?
#
loop_
_entity_poly.entity_id
_entity_poly.type
_entity_poly.pdbx_seq_one_letter_code
_entity_poly.pdbx_strand_id
1 'polypeptide(L)'
;METAILTGAGLAAPAGLNAYIPLLVLALADRATDRVTLHGPYDAISSNVGIVLLVLLLSIEIAVDKVPGVDHINDIIQSFVRPAAGVIVALASTSGVVSISPAIMVLTGLVLAGSVNAVKVTSRPAFTFGTGGILNPFVSMAEDGIAVVTSLIAIFVPFLVIL
;
A
#
# COMPACT_ATOMS: atom_id res chain seq x y z
N MET A 1 -1.50 -8.25 -19.90
CA MET A 1 -0.11 -8.11 -19.42
C MET A 1 0.19 -6.70 -18.94
N GLU A 2 0.06 -5.69 -19.80
CA GLU A 2 0.35 -4.29 -19.43
C GLU A 2 -0.48 -3.79 -18.26
N THR A 3 -1.78 -4.06 -18.27
CA THR A 3 -2.67 -3.69 -17.15
C THR A 3 -2.22 -4.29 -15.82
N ALA A 4 -1.79 -5.55 -15.78
CA ALA A 4 -1.31 -6.19 -14.55
C ALA A 4 -0.05 -5.53 -14.00
N ILE A 5 0.90 -5.16 -14.87
CA ILE A 5 2.11 -4.43 -14.47
C ILE A 5 1.74 -3.05 -13.92
N LEU A 6 0.88 -2.31 -14.63
CA LEU A 6 0.45 -0.98 -14.21
C LEU A 6 -0.34 -1.01 -12.90
N THR A 7 -1.22 -2.00 -12.74
CA THR A 7 -1.94 -2.22 -11.47
C THR A 7 -0.96 -2.50 -10.33
N GLY A 8 0.00 -3.42 -10.55
CA GLY A 8 0.99 -3.76 -9.54
C GLY A 8 1.88 -2.58 -9.16
N ALA A 9 2.39 -1.82 -10.13
CA ALA A 9 3.16 -0.62 -9.89
C ALA A 9 2.31 0.48 -9.21
N GLY A 10 1.07 0.66 -9.69
CA GLY A 10 0.14 1.64 -9.14
C GLY A 10 -0.28 1.36 -7.70
N LEU A 11 -0.37 0.09 -7.30
CA LEU A 11 -0.65 -0.31 -5.92
C LEU A 11 0.60 -0.23 -5.03
N ALA A 12 1.80 -0.40 -5.60
CA ALA A 12 3.04 -0.33 -4.84
C ALA A 12 3.32 1.07 -4.30
N ALA A 13 3.04 2.13 -5.07
CA ALA A 13 3.26 3.50 -4.61
C ALA A 13 2.45 3.85 -3.34
N PRO A 14 1.10 3.69 -3.30
CA PRO A 14 0.32 3.94 -2.08
C PRO A 14 0.65 3.01 -0.91
N ALA A 15 1.22 1.82 -1.16
CA ALA A 15 1.73 0.95 -0.09
C ALA A 15 2.86 1.63 0.73
N GLY A 16 3.57 2.59 0.14
CA GLY A 16 4.54 3.41 0.85
C GLY A 16 3.91 4.44 1.81
N LEU A 17 2.64 4.81 1.64
CA LEU A 17 1.89 5.66 2.56
C LEU A 17 1.24 4.84 3.67
N ASN A 18 0.54 3.77 3.31
CA ASN A 18 -0.12 2.83 4.21
C ASN A 18 -0.01 1.41 3.63
N ALA A 19 0.57 0.49 4.40
CA ALA A 19 0.86 -0.87 3.94
C ALA A 19 -0.40 -1.69 3.64
N TYR A 20 -1.45 -1.51 4.44
CA TYR A 20 -2.61 -2.40 4.46
C TYR A 20 -3.73 -1.94 3.51
N ILE A 21 -3.84 -0.65 3.21
CA ILE A 21 -4.86 -0.11 2.30
C ILE A 21 -4.77 -0.73 0.90
N PRO A 22 -3.64 -0.69 0.17
CA PRO A 22 -3.56 -1.28 -1.16
C PRO A 22 -3.69 -2.80 -1.15
N LEU A 23 -3.24 -3.49 -0.11
CA LEU A 23 -3.47 -4.92 0.08
C LEU A 23 -4.96 -5.24 0.23
N LEU A 24 -5.67 -4.46 1.05
CA LEU A 24 -7.11 -4.64 1.28
C LEU A 24 -7.91 -4.31 0.01
N VAL A 25 -7.57 -3.22 -0.68
CA VAL A 25 -8.23 -2.84 -1.95
C VAL A 25 -8.01 -3.93 -3.00
N LEU A 26 -6.80 -4.49 -3.10
CA LEU A 26 -6.49 -5.60 -4.01
C LEU A 26 -7.29 -6.86 -3.65
N ALA A 27 -7.35 -7.22 -2.36
CA ALA A 27 -8.12 -8.37 -1.87
C ALA A 27 -9.62 -8.24 -2.16
N LEU A 28 -10.18 -7.05 -1.96
CA LEU A 28 -11.58 -6.77 -2.24
C LEU A 28 -11.88 -6.75 -3.74
N ALA A 29 -10.94 -6.25 -4.55
CA ALA A 29 -11.07 -6.24 -6.01
C ALA A 29 -11.05 -7.66 -6.59
N ASP A 30 -10.20 -8.55 -6.09
CA ASP A 30 -10.17 -9.97 -6.46
C ASP A 30 -11.50 -10.67 -6.15
N ARG A 31 -12.17 -10.31 -5.05
CA ARG A 31 -13.45 -10.93 -4.66
C ARG A 31 -14.68 -10.35 -5.35
N ALA A 32 -14.65 -9.07 -5.64
CA ALA A 32 -15.84 -8.33 -6.07
C ALA A 32 -15.86 -8.00 -7.55
N THR A 33 -14.75 -8.20 -8.27
CA THR A 33 -14.59 -7.78 -9.66
C THR A 33 -13.76 -8.78 -10.47
N ASP A 34 -13.92 -8.75 -11.79
CA ASP A 34 -13.06 -9.51 -12.73
C ASP A 34 -11.82 -8.72 -13.17
N ARG A 35 -11.49 -7.62 -12.48
CA ARG A 35 -10.37 -6.75 -12.86
C ARG A 35 -9.01 -7.31 -12.47
N VAL A 36 -8.98 -8.01 -11.36
CA VAL A 36 -7.79 -8.68 -10.82
C VAL A 36 -8.19 -10.08 -10.39
N THR A 37 -7.34 -11.05 -10.65
CA THR A 37 -7.48 -12.41 -10.12
C THR A 37 -6.15 -12.82 -9.52
N LEU A 38 -6.16 -13.13 -8.23
CA LEU A 38 -4.99 -13.59 -7.52
C LEU A 38 -4.77 -15.07 -7.74
N HIS A 39 -3.51 -15.50 -7.81
CA HIS A 39 -3.14 -16.90 -8.06
C HIS A 39 -2.02 -17.35 -7.11
N GLY A 40 -1.98 -18.67 -6.85
CA GLY A 40 -0.96 -19.29 -6.02
C GLY A 40 -1.03 -18.83 -4.57
N PRO A 41 0.08 -18.44 -3.93
CA PRO A 41 0.05 -18.07 -2.51
C PRO A 41 -0.67 -16.74 -2.23
N TYR A 42 -0.93 -15.94 -3.27
CA TYR A 42 -1.52 -14.61 -3.11
C TYR A 42 -3.05 -14.62 -2.96
N ASP A 43 -3.73 -15.71 -3.32
CA ASP A 43 -5.16 -15.91 -3.05
C ASP A 43 -5.48 -15.93 -1.55
N ALA A 44 -4.49 -16.25 -0.72
CA ALA A 44 -4.60 -16.14 0.73
C ALA A 44 -4.92 -14.70 1.20
N ILE A 45 -4.52 -13.68 0.44
CA ILE A 45 -4.77 -12.26 0.76
C ILE A 45 -6.28 -11.97 0.69
N SER A 46 -6.97 -12.50 -0.31
CA SER A 46 -8.41 -12.34 -0.51
C SER A 46 -9.26 -13.37 0.25
N SER A 47 -8.65 -14.29 1.00
CA SER A 47 -9.37 -15.21 1.88
C SER A 47 -10.11 -14.45 3.00
N ASN A 48 -11.11 -15.09 3.63
CA ASN A 48 -11.80 -14.49 4.77
C ASN A 48 -10.84 -14.14 5.91
N VAL A 49 -9.88 -15.03 6.19
CA VAL A 49 -8.85 -14.80 7.21
C VAL A 49 -7.93 -13.66 6.82
N GLY A 50 -7.47 -13.63 5.55
CA GLY A 50 -6.62 -12.58 5.02
C GLY A 50 -7.26 -11.20 5.14
N ILE A 51 -8.52 -11.06 4.70
CA ILE A 51 -9.26 -9.79 4.79
C ILE A 51 -9.46 -9.37 6.26
N VAL A 52 -9.85 -10.28 7.14
CA VAL A 52 -10.01 -9.96 8.57
C VAL A 52 -8.69 -9.48 9.17
N LEU A 53 -7.58 -10.16 8.89
CA LEU A 53 -6.26 -9.74 9.34
C LEU A 53 -5.87 -8.37 8.80
N LEU A 54 -6.09 -8.11 7.50
CA LEU A 54 -5.80 -6.80 6.91
C LEU A 54 -6.64 -5.68 7.54
N VAL A 55 -7.92 -5.92 7.80
CA VAL A 55 -8.80 -4.94 8.48
C VAL A 55 -8.33 -4.68 9.90
N LEU A 56 -7.94 -5.72 10.65
CA LEU A 56 -7.40 -5.56 12.01
C LEU A 56 -6.10 -4.78 12.01
N LEU A 57 -5.15 -5.12 11.13
CA LEU A 57 -3.86 -4.44 11.04
C LEU A 57 -4.02 -2.98 10.58
N LEU A 58 -4.90 -2.70 9.62
CA LEU A 58 -5.25 -1.34 9.20
C LEU A 58 -5.87 -0.54 10.36
N SER A 59 -6.76 -1.17 11.12
CA SER A 59 -7.40 -0.51 12.28
C SER A 59 -6.37 -0.13 13.35
N ILE A 60 -5.40 -1.01 13.60
CA ILE A 60 -4.30 -0.76 14.52
C ILE A 60 -3.41 0.37 13.99
N GLU A 61 -3.01 0.34 12.70
CA GLU A 61 -2.18 1.40 12.10
C GLU A 61 -2.87 2.75 12.22
N ILE A 62 -4.15 2.85 11.81
CA ILE A 62 -4.93 4.10 11.92
C ILE A 62 -5.04 4.59 13.36
N ALA A 63 -5.21 3.69 14.34
CA ALA A 63 -5.30 4.07 15.74
C ALA A 63 -3.97 4.60 16.28
N VAL A 64 -2.88 3.91 15.98
CA VAL A 64 -1.52 4.23 16.45
C VAL A 64 -1.01 5.52 15.82
N ASP A 65 -1.28 5.76 14.55
CA ASP A 65 -0.88 6.98 13.84
C ASP A 65 -1.56 8.27 14.39
N LYS A 66 -2.63 8.12 15.18
CA LYS A 66 -3.33 9.25 15.81
C LYS A 66 -2.84 9.59 17.22
N VAL A 67 -1.96 8.75 17.80
CA VAL A 67 -1.43 8.96 19.15
C VAL A 67 -0.05 9.62 19.05
N PRO A 68 0.08 10.91 19.40
CA PRO A 68 1.36 11.62 19.36
C PRO A 68 2.44 10.91 20.18
N GLY A 69 3.61 10.69 19.57
CA GLY A 69 4.75 9.99 20.17
C GLY A 69 4.76 8.49 19.86
N VAL A 70 3.63 7.82 19.81
CA VAL A 70 3.53 6.42 19.37
C VAL A 70 3.62 6.33 17.84
N ASP A 71 3.13 7.35 17.13
CA ASP A 71 3.24 7.50 15.68
C ASP A 71 4.68 7.37 15.19
N HIS A 72 5.64 7.92 15.92
CA HIS A 72 7.06 7.86 15.56
C HIS A 72 7.64 6.44 15.62
N ILE A 73 7.26 5.67 16.64
CA ILE A 73 7.66 4.25 16.76
C ILE A 73 7.00 3.43 15.65
N ASN A 74 5.72 3.70 15.37
CA ASN A 74 5.01 3.05 14.30
C ASN A 74 5.67 3.31 12.94
N ASP A 75 6.07 4.54 12.65
CA ASP A 75 6.76 4.88 11.39
C ASP A 75 8.07 4.11 11.20
N ILE A 76 8.83 3.86 12.29
CA ILE A 76 10.05 3.03 12.22
C ILE A 76 9.70 1.59 11.82
N ILE A 77 8.70 0.98 12.44
CA ILE A 77 8.25 -0.38 12.11
C ILE A 77 7.71 -0.41 10.68
N GLN A 78 6.88 0.54 10.33
CA GLN A 78 6.26 0.65 9.02
C GLN A 78 7.28 0.93 7.90
N SER A 79 8.46 1.47 8.21
CA SER A 79 9.54 1.64 7.23
C SER A 79 10.04 0.32 6.64
N PHE A 80 9.80 -0.80 7.30
CA PHE A 80 10.05 -2.14 6.78
C PHE A 80 8.80 -2.78 6.20
N VAL A 81 7.65 -2.58 6.84
CA VAL A 81 6.38 -3.20 6.44
C VAL A 81 5.86 -2.64 5.12
N ARG A 82 5.93 -1.32 4.92
CA ARG A 82 5.44 -0.65 3.70
C ARG A 82 6.15 -1.08 2.42
N PRO A 83 7.50 -1.11 2.35
CA PRO A 83 8.19 -1.65 1.18
C PRO A 83 7.86 -3.12 0.92
N ALA A 84 7.74 -3.93 1.99
CA ALA A 84 7.34 -5.34 1.85
C ALA A 84 5.91 -5.48 1.30
N ALA A 85 4.96 -4.67 1.77
CA ALA A 85 3.61 -4.63 1.22
C ALA A 85 3.61 -4.22 -0.26
N GLY A 86 4.43 -3.24 -0.65
CA GLY A 86 4.63 -2.84 -2.04
C GLY A 86 5.12 -3.99 -2.93
N VAL A 87 6.05 -4.79 -2.44
CA VAL A 87 6.51 -6.01 -3.13
C VAL A 87 5.37 -7.02 -3.27
N ILE A 88 4.61 -7.24 -2.20
CA ILE A 88 3.50 -8.22 -2.20
C ILE A 88 2.42 -7.81 -3.21
N VAL A 89 1.96 -6.55 -3.22
CA VAL A 89 0.92 -6.11 -4.16
C VAL A 89 1.40 -6.16 -5.61
N ALA A 90 2.67 -5.83 -5.87
CA ALA A 90 3.26 -5.91 -7.20
C ALA A 90 3.30 -7.35 -7.73
N LEU A 91 3.77 -8.30 -6.91
CA LEU A 91 3.80 -9.71 -7.24
C LEU A 91 2.40 -10.32 -7.38
N ALA A 92 1.51 -10.01 -6.43
CA ALA A 92 0.14 -10.51 -6.41
C ALA A 92 -0.64 -10.08 -7.66
N SER A 93 -0.54 -8.80 -8.05
CA SER A 93 -1.22 -8.26 -9.24
C SER A 93 -0.76 -8.90 -10.55
N THR A 94 0.43 -9.49 -10.57
CA THR A 94 1.02 -10.13 -11.76
C THR A 94 1.08 -11.66 -11.66
N SER A 95 0.51 -12.25 -10.61
CA SER A 95 0.61 -13.69 -10.30
C SER A 95 0.05 -14.62 -11.38
N GLY A 96 -0.93 -14.15 -12.17
CA GLY A 96 -1.49 -14.91 -13.31
C GLY A 96 -0.75 -14.72 -14.64
N VAL A 97 0.35 -13.96 -14.69
CA VAL A 97 1.03 -13.61 -15.96
C VAL A 97 2.44 -14.20 -15.99
N VAL A 98 2.58 -15.37 -16.64
CA VAL A 98 3.83 -16.13 -16.70
C VAL A 98 5.00 -15.37 -17.36
N SER A 99 4.70 -14.43 -18.27
CA SER A 99 5.72 -13.68 -19.01
C SER A 99 6.38 -12.54 -18.23
N ILE A 100 5.90 -12.23 -17.02
CA ILE A 100 6.45 -11.16 -16.20
C ILE A 100 7.47 -11.76 -15.22
N SER A 101 8.67 -11.20 -15.22
CA SER A 101 9.70 -11.61 -14.26
C SER A 101 9.32 -11.19 -12.83
N PRO A 102 9.20 -12.13 -11.88
CA PRO A 102 8.94 -11.79 -10.49
C PRO A 102 10.00 -10.86 -9.89
N ALA A 103 11.26 -11.01 -10.31
CA ALA A 103 12.36 -10.17 -9.83
C ALA A 103 12.14 -8.69 -10.20
N ILE A 104 11.62 -8.41 -11.40
CA ILE A 104 11.28 -7.04 -11.81
C ILE A 104 10.17 -6.48 -10.93
N MET A 105 9.14 -7.28 -10.63
CA MET A 105 8.04 -6.83 -9.78
C MET A 105 8.47 -6.63 -8.32
N VAL A 106 9.39 -7.44 -7.81
CA VAL A 106 10.02 -7.21 -6.50
C VAL A 106 10.73 -5.87 -6.46
N LEU A 107 11.58 -5.59 -7.47
CA LEU A 107 12.29 -4.32 -7.54
C LEU A 107 11.34 -3.13 -7.70
N THR A 108 10.32 -3.26 -8.56
CA THR A 108 9.30 -2.23 -8.75
C THR A 108 8.57 -1.93 -7.44
N GLY A 109 8.08 -2.95 -6.76
CA GLY A 109 7.38 -2.80 -5.48
C GLY A 109 8.25 -2.18 -4.40
N LEU A 110 9.49 -2.65 -4.27
CA LEU A 110 10.45 -2.15 -3.30
C LEU A 110 10.81 -0.67 -3.54
N VAL A 111 11.12 -0.32 -4.79
CA VAL A 111 11.53 1.05 -5.16
C VAL A 111 10.36 2.03 -4.99
N LEU A 112 9.17 1.70 -5.52
CA LEU A 112 8.03 2.60 -5.46
C LEU A 112 7.54 2.79 -4.01
N ALA A 113 7.25 1.72 -3.28
CA ALA A 113 6.81 1.83 -1.90
C ALA A 113 7.91 2.41 -0.99
N GLY A 114 9.15 2.00 -1.19
CA GLY A 114 10.30 2.50 -0.43
C GLY A 114 10.53 4.00 -0.63
N SER A 115 10.45 4.50 -1.87
CA SER A 115 10.60 5.92 -2.19
C SER A 115 9.49 6.76 -1.55
N VAL A 116 8.24 6.33 -1.69
CA VAL A 116 7.09 7.03 -1.09
C VAL A 116 7.19 7.01 0.44
N ASN A 117 7.55 5.88 1.04
CA ASN A 117 7.76 5.80 2.48
C ASN A 117 8.92 6.69 2.95
N ALA A 118 10.03 6.75 2.21
CA ALA A 118 11.14 7.64 2.53
C ALA A 118 10.72 9.11 2.54
N VAL A 119 9.92 9.54 1.55
CA VAL A 119 9.34 10.91 1.53
C VAL A 119 8.45 11.13 2.75
N LYS A 120 7.56 10.19 3.07
CA LYS A 120 6.67 10.26 4.24
C LYS A 120 7.47 10.45 5.53
N VAL A 121 8.43 9.57 5.79
CA VAL A 121 9.24 9.58 7.03
C VAL A 121 10.10 10.85 7.13
N THR A 122 10.66 11.33 6.04
CA THR A 122 11.49 12.55 6.04
C THR A 122 10.70 13.83 6.14
N SER A 123 9.45 13.87 5.68
CA SER A 123 8.58 15.04 5.79
C SER A 123 7.89 15.18 7.15
N ARG A 124 7.61 14.09 7.84
CA ARG A 124 6.88 14.10 9.14
C ARG A 124 7.51 14.98 10.22
N PRO A 125 8.86 14.98 10.45
CA PRO A 125 9.46 15.86 11.43
C PRO A 125 9.16 17.34 11.20
N ALA A 126 9.09 17.79 9.94
CA ALA A 126 8.77 19.18 9.62
C ALA A 126 7.35 19.57 10.08
N PHE A 127 6.37 18.68 9.93
CA PHE A 127 5.01 18.91 10.42
C PHE A 127 4.95 18.84 11.94
N THR A 128 5.67 17.89 12.56
CA THR A 128 5.70 17.74 14.03
C THR A 128 6.33 18.94 14.71
N PHE A 129 7.51 19.41 14.25
CA PHE A 129 8.18 20.59 14.83
C PHE A 129 7.44 21.88 14.54
N GLY A 130 6.82 22.03 13.36
CA GLY A 130 6.08 23.24 13.00
C GLY A 130 4.76 23.41 13.75
N THR A 131 4.17 22.35 14.27
CA THR A 131 2.82 22.37 14.85
C THR A 131 2.71 21.74 16.24
N GLY A 132 3.85 21.33 16.83
CA GLY A 132 3.84 20.55 18.08
C GLY A 132 3.13 19.21 17.97
N GLY A 133 3.04 18.64 16.75
CA GLY A 133 2.38 17.36 16.49
C GLY A 133 0.86 17.40 16.32
N ILE A 134 0.23 18.57 16.47
CA ILE A 134 -1.24 18.73 16.37
C ILE A 134 -1.76 18.36 14.98
N LEU A 135 -0.97 18.62 13.93
CA LEU A 135 -1.37 18.28 12.54
C LEU A 135 -1.09 16.83 12.14
N ASN A 136 -0.32 16.06 12.90
CA ASN A 136 0.03 14.68 12.54
C ASN A 136 -1.18 13.78 12.24
N PRO A 137 -2.28 13.78 13.04
CA PRO A 137 -3.46 12.99 12.73
C PRO A 137 -4.13 13.38 11.40
N PHE A 138 -4.15 14.67 11.09
CA PHE A 138 -4.75 15.16 9.84
C PHE A 138 -3.91 14.80 8.61
N VAL A 139 -2.59 14.88 8.74
CA VAL A 139 -1.65 14.45 7.69
C VAL A 139 -1.81 12.95 7.44
N SER A 140 -1.86 12.13 8.51
CA SER A 140 -2.08 10.69 8.39
C SER A 140 -3.41 10.35 7.71
N MET A 141 -4.51 11.05 8.08
CA MET A 141 -5.80 10.85 7.41
C MET A 141 -5.77 11.23 5.93
N ALA A 142 -5.04 12.28 5.56
CA ALA A 142 -4.87 12.66 4.16
C ALA A 142 -4.05 11.61 3.38
N GLU A 143 -2.97 11.09 3.98
CA GLU A 143 -2.15 10.01 3.42
C GLU A 143 -2.99 8.75 3.18
N ASP A 144 -3.82 8.35 4.15
CA ASP A 144 -4.73 7.21 4.02
C ASP A 144 -5.77 7.44 2.91
N GLY A 145 -6.34 8.62 2.83
CA GLY A 145 -7.27 9.01 1.76
C GLY A 145 -6.60 8.94 0.38
N ILE A 146 -5.38 9.44 0.25
CA ILE A 146 -4.59 9.35 -0.99
C ILE A 146 -4.31 7.88 -1.32
N ALA A 147 -3.93 7.06 -0.33
CA ALA A 147 -3.67 5.64 -0.53
C ALA A 147 -4.90 4.89 -1.04
N VAL A 148 -6.10 5.18 -0.51
CA VAL A 148 -7.37 4.59 -1.00
C VAL A 148 -7.63 5.01 -2.44
N VAL A 149 -7.62 6.31 -2.74
CA VAL A 149 -7.96 6.83 -4.07
C VAL A 149 -6.98 6.31 -5.12
N THR A 150 -5.67 6.38 -4.86
CA THR A 150 -4.65 5.90 -5.79
C THR A 150 -4.71 4.39 -5.99
N SER A 151 -5.02 3.60 -4.94
CA SER A 151 -5.22 2.15 -5.06
C SER A 151 -6.44 1.82 -5.93
N LEU A 152 -7.55 2.54 -5.78
CA LEU A 152 -8.73 2.37 -6.63
C LEU A 152 -8.41 2.74 -8.09
N ILE A 153 -7.71 3.85 -8.32
CA ILE A 153 -7.27 4.24 -9.66
C ILE A 153 -6.39 3.15 -10.28
N ALA A 154 -5.44 2.59 -9.54
CA ALA A 154 -4.56 1.53 -10.01
C ALA A 154 -5.31 0.27 -10.48
N ILE A 155 -6.44 -0.07 -9.86
CA ILE A 155 -7.25 -1.23 -10.22
C ILE A 155 -8.21 -0.92 -11.36
N PHE A 156 -8.95 0.21 -11.27
CA PHE A 156 -10.04 0.48 -12.21
C PHE A 156 -9.60 1.23 -13.45
N VAL A 157 -8.55 2.05 -13.36
CA VAL A 157 -8.03 2.86 -14.46
C VAL A 157 -6.48 2.83 -14.47
N PRO A 158 -5.86 1.63 -14.62
CA PRO A 158 -4.42 1.45 -14.43
C PRO A 158 -3.54 2.33 -15.34
N PHE A 159 -4.03 2.75 -16.49
CA PHE A 159 -3.31 3.65 -17.39
C PHE A 159 -3.10 5.06 -16.82
N LEU A 160 -3.91 5.50 -15.84
CA LEU A 160 -3.69 6.78 -15.16
C LEU A 160 -2.50 6.77 -14.19
N VAL A 161 -1.95 5.61 -13.89
CA VAL A 161 -0.76 5.48 -13.02
C VAL A 161 0.50 6.06 -13.69
N ILE A 162 0.50 6.21 -15.01
CA ILE A 162 1.64 6.74 -15.78
C ILE A 162 1.64 8.30 -15.79
N LEU A 163 0.53 8.93 -15.46
CA LEU A 163 0.37 10.39 -15.43
C LEU A 163 0.74 10.99 -14.07
#